data_4f06a89b91e78379a299b40493f59a2d
#
_entry.id   4f06a89b91e78379a299b40493f59a2d
#
_cell.length_a   1.000
_cell.length_b   1.000
_cell.length_c   1.000
_cell.angle_alpha   90.00
_cell.angle_beta   90.00
_cell.angle_gamma   90.00
#
_symmetry.space_group_name_H-M   'P 1'
#
loop_
_entity.id
_entity.type
_entity.pdbx_description
1 polymer ?
#
loop_
_entity_poly.entity_id
_entity_poly.type
_entity_poly.pdbx_seq_one_letter_code
_entity_poly.pdbx_strand_id
1 'polypeptide(L)'
;VQATSKLRKSVAVRAKTHVNYKDTRRLNASMTVDNLILAGRDEKEAFEQVGIKPQGIITFPVRKKDIPSVACGACPGNELHAIGDRHFIEAPPPDISPERAARMRVSAGAIVKFLVIDVPAQDFCDFDPYTLLPERWGEKMRQEAFSQAIFGIGNLNGLRRFFIKKNEAQAHGKRKPRGIQSVKPPLAAMHKMVVGALEHLLFNNKTFEARSVKHASPRNFNKRMRAFLSRFAHGHVASIDFGRFDSSLHNDIRELVENEIVSCFMRAFNYDETDIADAVERDRFKTELNLSGKYFTINADIFGRESGDVGTSVLNYLTNIVLFLVWNWELAEKLGKDYSPDEHLTAMSEGTSDSDIMAEGDDNLLAASKRFIEDAGGPATLGVFIGEFFTSLRMVWEPGGVGASVVPHYQAFVFTRKRVEFTSKYYISVGAPIDNGMVAVPKIRKTLDAMSVSFSYSDNLNAVGYTKGVSAMINTAGCPFLYEMAHAMALIFKARDCSVNFTGKGYVESYHARLANEMSLTAMDFAVEQRRYHTNGIKSDTWVARFLSREHPLLTQGKQESLCLLGRAAVETATTDWERAWSLLGDLRAALLLCI
;
A
#
# COMPACT_ATOMS: atom_id res chain seq x y z
N VAL A 1 10.78 18.20 -19.95
CA VAL A 1 12.16 18.70 -20.06
C VAL A 1 12.30 20.11 -19.49
N GLN A 2 11.31 21.00 -19.65
CA GLN A 2 11.38 22.34 -19.06
C GLN A 2 11.02 22.42 -17.57
N ALA A 3 10.28 21.46 -17.02
CA ALA A 3 9.90 21.45 -15.60
C ALA A 3 11.07 21.11 -14.66
N THR A 4 12.09 20.43 -15.14
CA THR A 4 13.26 20.02 -14.37
C THR A 4 14.32 21.12 -14.20
N SER A 5 14.22 22.22 -14.97
CA SER A 5 15.17 23.32 -14.91
C SER A 5 15.06 24.20 -13.65
N LYS A 6 14.02 24.01 -12.84
CA LYS A 6 13.80 24.73 -11.59
C LYS A 6 14.05 23.86 -10.36
N LEU A 7 15.13 23.09 -10.36
CA LEU A 7 15.63 22.46 -9.15
C LEU A 7 15.89 23.53 -8.08
N ARG A 8 15.42 23.27 -6.87
CA ARG A 8 15.70 24.17 -5.74
C ARG A 8 17.20 24.39 -5.64
N LYS A 9 17.62 25.65 -5.55
CA LYS A 9 19.02 26.06 -5.43
C LYS A 9 19.76 25.46 -4.21
N SER A 10 19.02 24.80 -3.29
CA SER A 10 19.51 24.25 -2.03
C SER A 10 19.83 22.75 -2.05
N VAL A 11 19.58 22.04 -3.15
CA VAL A 11 19.81 20.58 -3.19
C VAL A 11 21.26 20.26 -3.54
N ALA A 12 21.99 19.71 -2.59
CA ALA A 12 23.33 19.17 -2.83
C ALA A 12 23.30 17.65 -2.91
N VAL A 13 23.54 17.09 -4.10
CA VAL A 13 23.73 15.66 -4.30
C VAL A 13 25.21 15.36 -4.32
N ARG A 14 25.69 14.52 -3.40
CA ARG A 14 27.09 14.09 -3.32
C ARG A 14 27.21 12.61 -3.64
N ALA A 15 28.05 12.27 -4.63
CA ALA A 15 28.43 10.90 -4.91
C ALA A 15 29.33 10.37 -3.79
N LYS A 16 29.13 9.15 -3.33
CA LYS A 16 30.03 8.47 -2.42
C LYS A 16 31.31 8.06 -3.16
N THR A 17 32.45 8.20 -2.50
CA THR A 17 33.81 8.09 -3.05
C THR A 17 34.17 6.77 -3.74
N HIS A 18 33.30 5.75 -3.67
CA HIS A 18 33.54 4.43 -4.27
C HIS A 18 32.83 4.18 -5.59
N VAL A 19 32.14 5.17 -6.13
CA VAL A 19 31.50 5.06 -7.44
C VAL A 19 32.48 5.52 -8.51
N ASN A 20 33.15 4.56 -9.13
CA ASN A 20 34.03 4.82 -10.27
C ASN A 20 33.15 5.10 -11.51
N TYR A 21 32.49 6.24 -11.52
CA TYR A 21 31.63 6.67 -12.61
C TYR A 21 32.40 7.68 -13.45
N LYS A 22 32.69 7.36 -14.69
CA LYS A 22 33.46 8.24 -15.59
C LYS A 22 32.89 9.66 -15.72
N ASP A 23 31.64 9.87 -15.36
CA ASP A 23 30.93 11.15 -15.43
C ASP A 23 30.60 11.80 -14.08
N THR A 24 31.17 11.33 -12.95
CA THR A 24 30.95 11.97 -11.64
C THR A 24 31.37 13.44 -11.62
N ARG A 25 32.23 13.88 -12.50
CA ARG A 25 32.59 15.31 -12.65
C ARG A 25 31.43 16.19 -13.12
N ARG A 26 30.43 15.64 -13.80
CA ARG A 26 29.24 16.37 -14.24
C ARG A 26 28.15 16.46 -13.16
N LEU A 27 28.24 15.63 -12.10
CA LEU A 27 27.31 15.62 -10.98
C LEU A 27 27.48 16.83 -10.02
N ASN A 28 28.55 17.60 -10.15
CA ASN A 28 28.90 18.68 -9.20
C ASN A 28 28.27 20.03 -9.49
N ALA A 29 27.50 20.18 -10.55
CA ALA A 29 26.93 21.48 -10.88
C ALA A 29 25.58 21.30 -11.58
N SER A 30 24.50 21.40 -10.87
CA SER A 30 23.15 21.56 -11.44
C SER A 30 22.64 20.45 -12.37
N MET A 31 22.98 19.19 -12.11
CA MET A 31 22.40 18.09 -12.90
C MET A 31 20.98 17.82 -12.50
N THR A 32 20.08 17.91 -13.45
CA THR A 32 18.77 17.30 -13.36
C THR A 32 18.91 15.78 -13.54
N VAL A 33 18.07 15.02 -12.85
CA VAL A 33 17.98 13.56 -13.00
C VAL A 33 17.80 13.18 -14.47
N ASP A 34 17.07 13.98 -15.23
CA ASP A 34 16.83 13.81 -16.67
C ASP A 34 18.10 13.87 -17.50
N ASN A 35 19.11 14.65 -17.11
CA ASN A 35 20.37 14.71 -17.82
C ASN A 35 21.20 13.42 -17.70
N LEU A 36 21.01 12.65 -16.64
CA LEU A 36 21.64 11.34 -16.50
C LEU A 36 20.91 10.25 -17.29
N ILE A 37 19.61 10.35 -17.39
CA ILE A 37 18.75 9.44 -18.17
C ILE A 37 18.87 9.77 -19.66
N LEU A 38 18.88 11.06 -20.02
CA LEU A 38 18.97 11.57 -21.39
C LEU A 38 20.40 11.49 -21.97
N ALA A 39 21.42 11.20 -21.18
CA ALA A 39 22.76 10.95 -21.70
C ALA A 39 22.86 9.67 -22.56
N GLY A 40 21.72 9.10 -22.95
CA GLY A 40 21.62 8.03 -23.93
C GLY A 40 22.18 6.68 -23.48
N ARG A 41 22.34 6.48 -22.19
CA ARG A 41 22.81 5.21 -21.66
C ARG A 41 21.65 4.25 -21.49
N ASP A 42 21.68 3.19 -22.27
CA ASP A 42 20.81 2.04 -22.08
C ASP A 42 20.97 1.53 -20.63
N GLU A 43 19.87 1.20 -19.97
CA GLU A 43 19.87 0.59 -18.63
C GLU A 43 20.76 -0.66 -18.58
N LYS A 44 20.88 -1.38 -19.69
CA LYS A 44 21.78 -2.52 -19.85
C LYS A 44 23.24 -2.12 -19.67
N GLU A 45 23.66 -1.00 -20.25
CA GLU A 45 25.00 -0.47 -20.13
C GLU A 45 25.31 -0.01 -18.69
N ALA A 46 24.34 0.60 -18.01
CA ALA A 46 24.46 0.97 -16.60
C ALA A 46 24.57 -0.25 -15.68
N PHE A 47 23.85 -1.33 -15.97
CA PHE A 47 23.95 -2.59 -15.24
C PHE A 47 25.28 -3.32 -15.50
N GLU A 48 25.74 -3.35 -16.73
CA GLU A 48 26.99 -4.00 -17.10
C GLU A 48 28.20 -3.28 -16.51
N GLN A 49 28.19 -1.95 -16.49
CA GLN A 49 29.29 -1.14 -15.94
C GLN A 49 29.45 -1.24 -14.43
N VAL A 50 28.37 -1.53 -13.70
CA VAL A 50 28.39 -1.60 -12.22
C VAL A 50 28.51 -3.03 -11.74
N GLY A 51 28.56 -4.03 -12.64
CA GLY A 51 28.66 -5.45 -12.26
C GLY A 51 27.45 -6.02 -11.50
N ILE A 52 26.34 -5.29 -11.49
CA ILE A 52 25.13 -5.72 -10.79
C ILE A 52 24.25 -6.46 -11.78
N LYS A 53 24.28 -7.78 -11.72
CA LYS A 53 23.28 -8.60 -12.42
C LYS A 53 21.96 -8.55 -11.66
N PRO A 54 20.82 -8.23 -12.32
CA PRO A 54 19.52 -8.37 -11.68
C PRO A 54 19.32 -9.85 -11.35
N GLN A 55 19.30 -10.18 -10.06
CA GLN A 55 19.05 -11.54 -9.60
C GLN A 55 17.55 -11.72 -9.40
N GLY A 56 16.88 -12.24 -10.42
CA GLY A 56 15.50 -12.70 -10.31
C GLY A 56 15.47 -14.22 -10.23
N ILE A 57 14.68 -14.75 -9.30
CA ILE A 57 14.40 -16.17 -9.20
C ILE A 57 13.08 -16.43 -9.92
N ILE A 58 13.09 -17.29 -10.92
CA ILE A 58 11.87 -17.72 -11.60
C ILE A 58 11.15 -18.69 -10.70
N THR A 59 9.98 -18.31 -10.25
CA THR A 59 9.15 -19.10 -9.32
C THR A 59 7.91 -19.70 -9.97
N PHE A 60 7.69 -19.41 -11.25
CA PHE A 60 6.58 -19.97 -12.03
C PHE A 60 7.01 -20.17 -13.49
N PRO A 61 6.49 -21.16 -14.22
CA PRO A 61 6.88 -21.41 -15.60
C PRO A 61 6.64 -20.20 -16.51
N VAL A 62 7.75 -19.60 -16.96
CA VAL A 62 7.74 -18.41 -17.83
C VAL A 62 8.77 -18.60 -18.92
N ARG A 63 8.39 -18.42 -20.17
CA ARG A 63 9.39 -18.34 -21.24
C ARG A 63 10.20 -17.06 -21.08
N LYS A 64 11.50 -17.10 -21.38
CA LYS A 64 12.41 -15.95 -21.22
C LYS A 64 11.88 -14.67 -21.87
N LYS A 65 11.22 -14.79 -23.03
CA LYS A 65 10.58 -13.67 -23.75
C LYS A 65 9.31 -13.12 -23.12
N ASP A 66 8.68 -13.91 -22.26
CA ASP A 66 7.41 -13.59 -21.60
C ASP A 66 7.62 -13.21 -20.13
N ILE A 67 8.87 -12.99 -19.70
CA ILE A 67 9.14 -12.44 -18.37
C ILE A 67 8.56 -11.01 -18.35
N PRO A 68 7.41 -10.81 -17.67
CA PRO A 68 6.62 -9.59 -17.90
C PRO A 68 7.19 -8.36 -17.21
N SER A 69 8.17 -8.54 -16.33
CA SER A 69 8.61 -7.46 -15.48
C SER A 69 10.04 -7.65 -15.01
N VAL A 70 10.71 -6.54 -14.88
CA VAL A 70 12.07 -6.45 -14.34
C VAL A 70 12.01 -5.59 -13.08
N ALA A 71 12.59 -6.07 -11.98
CA ALA A 71 12.79 -5.22 -10.82
C ALA A 71 13.95 -4.27 -11.07
N CYS A 72 13.81 -3.05 -10.63
CA CYS A 72 14.90 -2.11 -10.63
C CYS A 72 15.94 -2.52 -9.57
N GLY A 73 17.16 -2.81 -9.99
CA GLY A 73 18.28 -3.05 -9.09
C GLY A 73 18.80 -1.76 -8.46
N ALA A 74 19.61 -1.89 -7.40
CA ALA A 74 20.31 -0.77 -6.83
C ALA A 74 21.55 -0.44 -7.67
N CYS A 75 21.38 0.46 -8.64
CA CYS A 75 22.47 1.06 -9.40
C CYS A 75 22.42 2.58 -9.27
N PRO A 76 23.51 3.30 -9.61
CA PRO A 76 23.54 4.77 -9.50
C PRO A 76 22.41 5.46 -10.24
N GLY A 77 22.13 5.05 -11.49
CA GLY A 77 21.06 5.63 -12.30
C GLY A 77 19.68 5.44 -11.69
N ASN A 78 19.36 4.23 -11.23
CA ASN A 78 18.08 3.95 -10.59
C ASN A 78 17.93 4.70 -9.25
N GLU A 79 19.03 4.85 -8.49
CA GLU A 79 19.00 5.59 -7.23
C GLU A 79 18.72 7.07 -7.49
N LEU A 80 19.42 7.69 -8.45
CA LEU A 80 19.17 9.08 -8.82
C LEU A 80 17.77 9.31 -9.39
N HIS A 81 17.29 8.40 -10.25
CA HIS A 81 15.94 8.49 -10.79
C HIS A 81 14.89 8.42 -9.67
N ALA A 82 15.02 7.45 -8.77
CA ALA A 82 14.07 7.29 -7.67
C ALA A 82 14.07 8.47 -6.70
N ILE A 83 15.24 9.07 -6.48
CA ILE A 83 15.39 10.28 -5.69
C ILE A 83 14.71 11.45 -6.40
N GLY A 84 15.03 11.66 -7.67
CA GLY A 84 14.47 12.75 -8.47
C GLY A 84 12.96 12.68 -8.58
N ASP A 85 12.44 11.48 -8.83
CA ASP A 85 11.02 11.24 -9.00
C ASP A 85 10.19 11.51 -7.72
N ARG A 86 10.82 11.47 -6.55
CA ARG A 86 10.12 11.65 -5.26
C ARG A 86 10.48 12.95 -4.54
N HIS A 87 11.68 13.47 -4.71
CA HIS A 87 12.20 14.55 -3.88
C HIS A 87 12.52 15.83 -4.63
N PHE A 88 12.70 15.74 -5.95
CA PHE A 88 12.99 16.90 -6.78
C PHE A 88 11.76 17.43 -7.53
N ILE A 89 10.58 17.02 -7.10
CA ILE A 89 9.34 17.59 -7.61
C ILE A 89 9.14 18.92 -6.90
N GLU A 90 9.19 20.00 -7.64
CA GLU A 90 8.75 21.31 -7.15
C GLU A 90 7.23 21.30 -7.09
N ALA A 91 6.68 20.95 -5.93
CA ALA A 91 5.28 21.16 -5.66
C ALA A 91 5.10 22.58 -5.12
N PRO A 92 4.28 23.43 -5.75
CA PRO A 92 3.89 24.69 -5.12
C PRO A 92 3.18 24.37 -3.79
N PRO A 93 3.24 25.29 -2.81
CA PRO A 93 2.54 25.08 -1.55
C PRO A 93 1.05 24.85 -1.80
N PRO A 94 0.39 24.04 -0.96
CA PRO A 94 -1.04 23.86 -1.03
C PRO A 94 -1.77 25.19 -0.73
N ASP A 95 -2.93 25.34 -1.34
CA ASP A 95 -3.80 26.48 -1.06
C ASP A 95 -4.69 26.14 0.14
N ILE A 96 -4.24 26.53 1.34
CA ILE A 96 -4.92 26.25 2.60
C ILE A 96 -5.32 27.57 3.24
N SER A 97 -6.61 27.88 3.17
CA SER A 97 -7.13 29.03 3.89
C SER A 97 -7.08 28.81 5.42
N PRO A 98 -7.08 29.88 6.24
CA PRO A 98 -7.15 29.76 7.70
C PRO A 98 -8.33 28.90 8.17
N GLU A 99 -9.49 29.03 7.52
CA GLU A 99 -10.69 28.26 7.84
C GLU A 99 -10.49 26.77 7.55
N ARG A 100 -9.90 26.43 6.39
CA ARG A 100 -9.56 25.04 6.05
C ARG A 100 -8.53 24.48 7.03
N ALA A 101 -7.52 25.25 7.39
CA ALA A 101 -6.54 24.84 8.40
C ALA A 101 -7.19 24.56 9.76
N ALA A 102 -8.13 25.40 10.19
CA ALA A 102 -8.89 25.17 11.41
C ALA A 102 -9.73 23.88 11.32
N ARG A 103 -10.41 23.62 10.19
CA ARG A 103 -11.19 22.40 9.96
C ARG A 103 -10.32 21.15 9.99
N MET A 104 -9.11 21.20 9.44
CA MET A 104 -8.16 20.09 9.50
C MET A 104 -7.80 19.75 10.95
N ARG A 105 -7.44 20.75 11.77
CA ARG A 105 -7.13 20.54 13.19
C ARG A 105 -8.32 20.01 13.97
N VAL A 106 -9.50 20.62 13.81
CA VAL A 106 -10.71 20.17 14.51
C VAL A 106 -11.06 18.73 14.13
N SER A 107 -10.97 18.38 12.83
CA SER A 107 -11.23 17.01 12.38
C SER A 107 -10.19 16.02 12.91
N ALA A 108 -8.91 16.39 12.99
CA ALA A 108 -7.86 15.60 13.60
C ALA A 108 -8.13 15.35 15.10
N GLY A 109 -8.47 16.42 15.83
CA GLY A 109 -8.86 16.33 17.24
C GLY A 109 -10.09 15.46 17.48
N ALA A 110 -11.12 15.56 16.61
CA ALA A 110 -12.34 14.75 16.70
C ALA A 110 -12.02 13.25 16.53
N ILE A 111 -11.14 12.87 15.61
CA ILE A 111 -10.71 11.49 15.44
C ILE A 111 -10.04 10.96 16.72
N VAL A 112 -9.11 11.72 17.28
CA VAL A 112 -8.41 11.31 18.51
C VAL A 112 -9.40 11.18 19.67
N LYS A 113 -10.25 12.15 19.88
CA LYS A 113 -11.30 12.12 20.90
C LYS A 113 -12.18 10.86 20.74
N PHE A 114 -12.59 10.55 19.50
CA PHE A 114 -13.39 9.36 19.20
C PHE A 114 -12.64 8.05 19.49
N LEU A 115 -11.32 8.04 19.27
CA LEU A 115 -10.48 6.86 19.55
C LEU A 115 -10.29 6.59 21.04
N VAL A 116 -10.20 7.64 21.86
CA VAL A 116 -9.81 7.53 23.26
C VAL A 116 -10.99 7.54 24.24
N ILE A 117 -12.19 7.88 23.78
CA ILE A 117 -13.36 8.09 24.66
C ILE A 117 -13.71 6.87 25.53
N ASP A 118 -13.50 5.66 25.02
CA ASP A 118 -13.81 4.41 25.69
C ASP A 118 -12.57 3.66 26.18
N VAL A 119 -11.39 4.28 26.11
CA VAL A 119 -10.14 3.63 26.50
C VAL A 119 -9.86 3.92 27.97
N PRO A 120 -9.86 2.91 28.86
CA PRO A 120 -9.45 3.10 30.23
C PRO A 120 -8.01 3.59 30.30
N ALA A 121 -7.74 4.59 31.11
CA ALA A 121 -6.38 5.10 31.30
C ALA A 121 -5.37 4.00 31.72
N GLN A 122 -5.86 2.95 32.37
CA GLN A 122 -5.08 1.78 32.74
C GLN A 122 -4.56 0.96 31.55
N ASP A 123 -5.37 0.80 30.50
CA ASP A 123 -4.97 0.00 29.32
C ASP A 123 -3.81 0.63 28.57
N PHE A 124 -3.55 1.90 28.83
CA PHE A 124 -2.44 2.61 28.20
C PHE A 124 -1.13 2.52 29.01
N CYS A 125 -1.22 2.35 30.33
CA CYS A 125 -0.06 2.15 31.20
C CYS A 125 0.59 0.78 30.99
N ASP A 126 -0.19 -0.22 30.54
CA ASP A 126 0.28 -1.59 30.29
C ASP A 126 0.89 -1.75 28.89
N PHE A 127 0.89 -0.68 28.08
CA PHE A 127 1.42 -0.70 26.74
C PHE A 127 2.94 -0.59 26.75
N ASP A 128 3.64 -1.71 26.61
CA ASP A 128 5.09 -1.73 26.50
C ASP A 128 5.54 -1.36 25.07
N PRO A 129 6.10 -0.13 24.87
CA PRO A 129 6.55 0.30 23.57
C PRO A 129 7.62 -0.61 22.95
N TYR A 130 8.35 -1.36 23.79
CA TYR A 130 9.35 -2.30 23.32
C TYR A 130 8.73 -3.45 22.51
N THR A 131 7.54 -3.91 22.87
CA THR A 131 6.82 -4.96 22.15
C THR A 131 6.44 -4.56 20.72
N LEU A 132 6.37 -3.26 20.45
CA LEU A 132 6.06 -2.73 19.12
C LEU A 132 7.25 -2.73 18.18
N LEU A 133 8.47 -2.90 18.70
CA LEU A 133 9.65 -2.93 17.85
C LEU A 133 9.64 -4.21 17.00
N PRO A 134 10.02 -4.12 15.71
CA PRO A 134 9.96 -5.25 14.82
C PRO A 134 10.79 -6.44 15.31
N GLU A 135 10.18 -7.59 15.52
CA GLU A 135 10.87 -8.82 15.94
C GLU A 135 12.04 -9.21 15.01
N ARG A 136 11.91 -8.89 13.71
CA ARG A 136 12.97 -9.12 12.71
C ARG A 136 14.29 -8.41 13.00
N TRP A 137 14.31 -7.43 13.92
CA TRP A 137 15.55 -6.75 14.30
C TRP A 137 16.43 -7.61 15.22
N GLY A 138 15.87 -8.62 15.86
CA GLY A 138 16.54 -9.39 16.90
C GLY A 138 16.67 -8.62 18.21
N GLU A 139 16.85 -9.35 19.29
CA GLU A 139 16.80 -8.80 20.65
C GLU A 139 17.81 -7.69 20.88
N LYS A 140 19.07 -7.93 20.54
CA LYS A 140 20.14 -6.95 20.73
C LYS A 140 19.85 -5.60 20.07
N MET A 141 19.39 -5.63 18.79
CA MET A 141 19.08 -4.41 18.06
C MET A 141 17.86 -3.68 18.64
N ARG A 142 16.86 -4.42 19.12
CA ARG A 142 15.70 -3.82 19.77
C ARG A 142 16.09 -3.11 21.06
N GLN A 143 16.90 -3.77 21.90
CA GLN A 143 17.43 -3.18 23.15
C GLN A 143 18.26 -1.92 22.89
N GLU A 144 19.19 -1.98 21.94
CA GLU A 144 20.00 -0.82 21.58
C GLU A 144 19.16 0.35 21.06
N ALA A 145 18.20 0.05 20.15
CA ALA A 145 17.32 1.07 19.58
C ALA A 145 16.41 1.70 20.63
N PHE A 146 15.86 0.90 21.53
CA PHE A 146 14.98 1.36 22.62
C PHE A 146 15.75 2.21 23.62
N SER A 147 16.95 1.76 24.05
CA SER A 147 17.81 2.53 24.94
C SER A 147 18.18 3.90 24.35
N GLN A 148 18.55 3.94 23.07
CA GLN A 148 18.87 5.20 22.40
C GLN A 148 17.64 6.10 22.21
N ALA A 149 16.44 5.52 22.04
CA ALA A 149 15.21 6.28 21.97
C ALA A 149 14.87 6.97 23.30
N ILE A 150 15.09 6.27 24.43
CA ILE A 150 14.81 6.81 25.77
C ILE A 150 15.85 7.83 26.20
N PHE A 151 17.14 7.50 26.05
CA PHE A 151 18.24 8.34 26.56
C PHE A 151 18.65 9.48 25.60
N GLY A 152 17.95 9.62 24.50
CA GLY A 152 18.16 10.69 23.54
C GLY A 152 19.09 10.31 22.39
N ILE A 153 18.85 10.92 21.25
CA ILE A 153 19.62 10.76 20.02
C ILE A 153 20.21 12.13 19.67
N GLY A 154 21.52 12.26 19.77
CA GLY A 154 22.19 13.56 19.62
C GLY A 154 22.10 14.17 18.22
N ASN A 155 21.95 13.39 17.15
CA ASN A 155 21.81 13.88 15.78
C ASN A 155 20.86 13.00 14.96
N LEU A 156 19.69 13.52 14.63
CA LEU A 156 18.65 12.82 13.88
C LEU A 156 18.91 12.80 12.37
N ASN A 157 19.65 13.76 11.83
CA ASN A 157 19.83 13.94 10.39
C ASN A 157 20.54 12.77 9.70
N GLY A 158 21.46 12.10 10.37
CA GLY A 158 22.18 10.92 9.86
C GLY A 158 21.42 9.60 9.95
N LEU A 159 20.20 9.60 10.49
CA LEU A 159 19.45 8.38 10.83
C LEU A 159 18.49 7.90 9.73
N ARG A 160 18.54 8.50 8.55
CA ARG A 160 17.70 8.12 7.43
C ARG A 160 18.50 7.46 6.32
N ARG A 161 17.91 6.40 5.75
CA ARG A 161 18.49 5.65 4.62
C ARG A 161 17.57 5.69 3.43
N PHE A 162 18.18 5.84 2.25
CA PHE A 162 17.50 5.68 0.98
C PHE A 162 17.94 4.38 0.29
N PHE A 163 17.00 3.63 -0.25
CA PHE A 163 17.30 2.44 -1.05
C PHE A 163 16.21 2.17 -2.09
N ILE A 164 16.59 1.51 -3.17
CA ILE A 164 15.65 1.10 -4.22
C ILE A 164 14.81 -0.08 -3.73
N LYS A 165 13.50 0.02 -3.94
CA LYS A 165 12.56 -1.07 -3.66
C LYS A 165 12.76 -2.20 -4.66
N LYS A 166 13.51 -3.22 -4.26
CA LYS A 166 13.96 -4.32 -5.13
C LYS A 166 12.88 -5.33 -5.49
N ASN A 167 11.80 -5.38 -4.72
CA ASN A 167 10.82 -6.47 -4.79
C ASN A 167 9.56 -6.11 -5.59
N GLU A 168 9.60 -5.04 -6.34
CA GLU A 168 8.49 -4.61 -7.19
C GLU A 168 8.71 -5.06 -8.63
N ALA A 169 7.83 -5.94 -9.10
CA ALA A 169 7.77 -6.29 -10.49
C ALA A 169 7.15 -5.13 -11.29
N GLN A 170 7.83 -4.69 -12.33
CA GLN A 170 7.37 -3.60 -13.19
C GLN A 170 7.17 -4.10 -14.62
N ALA A 171 6.16 -3.59 -15.31
CA ALA A 171 5.91 -3.95 -16.70
C ALA A 171 7.09 -3.56 -17.60
N HIS A 172 7.42 -4.38 -18.58
CA HIS A 172 8.43 -4.10 -19.59
C HIS A 172 8.18 -2.72 -20.24
N GLY A 173 9.20 -1.88 -20.33
CA GLY A 173 9.11 -0.55 -20.93
C GLY A 173 8.57 0.56 -20.03
N LYS A 174 8.06 0.24 -18.82
CA LYS A 174 7.60 1.22 -17.82
C LYS A 174 8.43 1.14 -16.55
N ARG A 175 9.74 1.17 -16.69
CA ARG A 175 10.65 1.08 -15.54
C ARG A 175 10.68 2.40 -14.78
N LYS A 176 10.04 2.43 -13.63
CA LYS A 176 10.12 3.53 -12.67
C LYS A 176 10.69 2.99 -11.37
N PRO A 177 12.00 3.15 -11.11
CA PRO A 177 12.57 2.74 -9.85
C PRO A 177 11.90 3.51 -8.72
N ARG A 178 11.42 2.79 -7.71
CA ARG A 178 10.83 3.39 -6.51
C ARG A 178 11.85 3.37 -5.39
N GLY A 179 12.07 4.53 -4.79
CA GLY A 179 12.90 4.65 -3.61
C GLY A 179 12.07 4.44 -2.34
N ILE A 180 12.68 3.82 -1.36
CA ILE A 180 12.18 3.76 0.01
C ILE A 180 13.12 4.56 0.88
N GLN A 181 12.56 5.44 1.68
CA GLN A 181 13.25 6.13 2.74
C GLN A 181 12.91 5.40 4.03
N SER A 182 13.90 4.83 4.67
CA SER A 182 13.73 4.20 5.96
C SER A 182 14.48 4.95 7.03
N VAL A 183 13.87 5.06 8.18
CA VAL A 183 14.54 5.53 9.38
C VAL A 183 15.42 4.42 9.96
N LYS A 184 16.52 4.80 10.63
CA LYS A 184 17.34 3.84 11.36
C LYS A 184 16.62 3.38 12.64
N PRO A 185 17.00 2.21 13.19
CA PRO A 185 16.32 1.62 14.34
C PRO A 185 16.07 2.56 15.52
N PRO A 186 16.99 3.41 15.98
CA PRO A 186 16.71 4.30 17.11
C PRO A 186 15.59 5.29 16.84
N LEU A 187 15.59 5.93 15.67
CA LEU A 187 14.53 6.86 15.27
C LEU A 187 13.21 6.11 15.06
N ALA A 188 13.26 4.91 14.45
CA ALA A 188 12.08 4.07 14.29
C ALA A 188 11.48 3.63 15.65
N ALA A 189 12.32 3.36 16.66
CA ALA A 189 11.88 3.06 18.01
C ALA A 189 11.13 4.24 18.64
N MET A 190 11.66 5.46 18.51
CA MET A 190 10.99 6.67 18.99
C MET A 190 9.62 6.87 18.35
N HIS A 191 9.54 6.74 17.03
CA HIS A 191 8.27 6.86 16.32
C HIS A 191 7.28 5.77 16.76
N LYS A 192 7.76 4.54 17.00
CA LYS A 192 6.90 3.44 17.45
C LYS A 192 6.31 3.66 18.83
N MET A 193 6.98 4.37 19.71
CA MET A 193 6.44 4.65 21.06
C MET A 193 5.13 5.43 21.02
N VAL A 194 4.96 6.33 20.06
CA VAL A 194 3.72 7.12 19.89
C VAL A 194 2.82 6.53 18.81
N VAL A 195 3.35 6.41 17.60
CA VAL A 195 2.55 5.97 16.44
C VAL A 195 2.10 4.51 16.55
N GLY A 196 2.89 3.66 17.21
CA GLY A 196 2.51 2.27 17.43
C GLY A 196 1.34 2.12 18.40
N ALA A 197 1.29 2.96 19.43
CA ALA A 197 0.16 3.02 20.35
C ALA A 197 -1.12 3.50 19.64
N LEU A 198 -0.98 4.57 18.84
CA LEU A 198 -2.05 5.08 18.01
C LEU A 198 -2.54 4.01 17.02
N GLU A 199 -1.62 3.26 16.37
CA GLU A 199 -1.93 2.15 15.47
C GLU A 199 -2.75 1.07 16.18
N HIS A 200 -2.35 0.70 17.39
CA HIS A 200 -3.04 -0.31 18.18
C HIS A 200 -4.48 0.11 18.50
N LEU A 201 -4.68 1.32 19.01
CA LEU A 201 -6.02 1.83 19.30
C LEU A 201 -6.87 1.94 18.04
N LEU A 202 -6.31 2.49 16.97
CA LEU A 202 -7.00 2.70 15.71
C LEU A 202 -7.59 1.40 15.15
N PHE A 203 -6.78 0.35 15.06
CA PHE A 203 -7.20 -0.91 14.45
C PHE A 203 -7.88 -1.89 15.42
N ASN A 204 -7.97 -1.55 16.70
CA ASN A 204 -8.87 -2.21 17.66
C ASN A 204 -10.21 -1.47 17.80
N ASN A 205 -10.31 -0.23 17.35
CA ASN A 205 -11.57 0.48 17.29
C ASN A 205 -12.41 -0.03 16.11
N LYS A 206 -13.60 -0.56 16.41
CA LYS A 206 -14.49 -1.20 15.40
C LYS A 206 -14.83 -0.32 14.21
N THR A 207 -14.94 1.00 14.43
CA THR A 207 -15.27 1.96 13.37
C THR A 207 -14.16 2.07 12.36
N PHE A 208 -12.93 2.22 12.79
CA PHE A 208 -11.77 2.36 11.91
C PHE A 208 -11.28 1.01 11.38
N GLU A 209 -11.32 -0.04 12.20
CA GLU A 209 -11.03 -1.40 11.75
C GLU A 209 -11.91 -1.81 10.57
N ALA A 210 -13.21 -1.50 10.63
CA ALA A 210 -14.15 -1.81 9.56
C ALA A 210 -13.84 -1.09 8.23
N ARG A 211 -13.05 -0.03 8.26
CA ARG A 211 -12.70 0.83 7.12
C ARG A 211 -11.27 0.65 6.61
N SER A 212 -10.58 -0.37 7.08
CA SER A 212 -9.20 -0.69 6.69
C SER A 212 -9.06 -2.14 6.27
N VAL A 213 -8.04 -2.43 5.46
CA VAL A 213 -7.61 -3.80 5.16
C VAL A 213 -6.74 -4.38 6.27
N LYS A 214 -6.25 -3.53 7.18
CA LYS A 214 -5.33 -3.94 8.24
C LYS A 214 -5.97 -4.98 9.16
N HIS A 215 -5.13 -5.90 9.62
CA HIS A 215 -5.52 -6.96 10.55
C HIS A 215 -6.72 -7.81 10.08
N ALA A 216 -6.98 -7.88 8.75
CA ALA A 216 -8.07 -8.67 8.19
C ALA A 216 -7.57 -9.82 7.31
N SER A 217 -8.00 -11.05 7.59
CA SER A 217 -7.87 -12.12 6.62
C SER A 217 -8.67 -11.76 5.34
N PRO A 218 -8.39 -12.37 4.19
CA PRO A 218 -9.20 -12.15 2.99
C PRO A 218 -10.69 -12.34 3.23
N ARG A 219 -11.06 -13.34 4.04
CA ARG A 219 -12.44 -13.58 4.47
C ARG A 219 -12.99 -12.40 5.28
N ASN A 220 -12.26 -11.96 6.29
CA ASN A 220 -12.72 -10.87 7.16
C ASN A 220 -12.80 -9.56 6.38
N PHE A 221 -11.86 -9.33 5.48
CA PHE A 221 -11.92 -8.13 4.64
C PHE A 221 -13.11 -8.15 3.66
N ASN A 222 -13.44 -9.30 3.08
CA ASN A 222 -14.66 -9.44 2.30
C ASN A 222 -15.93 -9.14 3.13
N LYS A 223 -15.96 -9.50 4.42
CA LYS A 223 -17.04 -9.12 5.34
C LYS A 223 -17.11 -7.62 5.56
N ARG A 224 -15.96 -6.98 5.83
CA ARG A 224 -15.88 -5.51 5.99
C ARG A 224 -16.36 -4.80 4.73
N MET A 225 -15.86 -5.21 3.56
CA MET A 225 -16.28 -4.66 2.27
C MET A 225 -17.78 -4.80 2.03
N ARG A 226 -18.34 -5.97 2.34
CA ARG A 226 -19.79 -6.18 2.21
C ARG A 226 -20.55 -5.26 3.16
N ALA A 227 -20.18 -5.23 4.44
CA ALA A 227 -20.87 -4.41 5.43
C ALA A 227 -20.83 -2.92 5.03
N PHE A 228 -19.67 -2.45 4.56
CA PHE A 228 -19.49 -1.10 4.05
C PHE A 228 -20.41 -0.82 2.86
N LEU A 229 -20.36 -1.64 1.81
CA LEU A 229 -21.13 -1.43 0.59
C LEU A 229 -22.64 -1.64 0.78
N SER A 230 -23.06 -2.50 1.71
CA SER A 230 -24.49 -2.75 1.98
C SER A 230 -25.20 -1.51 2.49
N ARG A 231 -24.53 -0.65 3.24
CA ARG A 231 -25.08 0.63 3.71
C ARG A 231 -25.40 1.57 2.56
N PHE A 232 -24.70 1.44 1.46
CA PHE A 232 -24.88 2.26 0.25
C PHE A 232 -25.47 1.47 -0.92
N ALA A 233 -26.34 0.47 -0.64
CA ALA A 233 -26.86 -0.46 -1.65
C ALA A 233 -27.58 0.20 -2.83
N HIS A 234 -28.12 1.40 -2.64
CA HIS A 234 -28.76 2.23 -3.65
C HIS A 234 -28.04 3.58 -3.85
N GLY A 235 -26.86 3.71 -3.29
CA GLY A 235 -26.04 4.91 -3.38
C GLY A 235 -25.04 4.84 -4.53
N HIS A 236 -23.93 5.53 -4.33
CA HIS A 236 -22.85 5.65 -5.30
C HIS A 236 -21.50 5.34 -4.63
N VAL A 237 -20.58 4.80 -5.41
CA VAL A 237 -19.19 4.54 -4.98
C VAL A 237 -18.22 5.11 -5.99
N ALA A 238 -17.08 5.56 -5.49
CA ALA A 238 -15.95 6.00 -6.30
C ALA A 238 -14.65 5.46 -5.71
N SER A 239 -13.74 4.95 -6.54
CA SER A 239 -12.38 4.61 -6.15
C SER A 239 -11.46 5.78 -6.49
N ILE A 240 -10.59 6.14 -5.57
CA ILE A 240 -9.53 7.13 -5.78
C ILE A 240 -8.20 6.42 -5.55
N ASP A 241 -7.27 6.58 -6.49
CA ASP A 241 -5.88 6.15 -6.39
C ASP A 241 -5.01 7.39 -6.59
N PHE A 242 -4.35 7.83 -5.53
CA PHE A 242 -3.48 9.00 -5.60
C PHE A 242 -2.13 8.61 -6.19
N GLY A 243 -1.77 9.20 -7.31
CA GLY A 243 -0.41 9.07 -7.83
C GLY A 243 0.61 9.68 -6.88
N ARG A 244 1.51 8.85 -6.33
CA ARG A 244 2.61 9.31 -5.46
C ARG A 244 2.14 10.00 -4.17
N PHE A 245 1.14 9.49 -3.50
CA PHE A 245 0.54 10.05 -2.28
C PHE A 245 1.60 10.54 -1.29
N ASP A 246 2.56 9.68 -0.91
CA ASP A 246 3.62 10.02 0.04
C ASP A 246 4.39 11.30 -0.37
N SER A 247 4.65 11.46 -1.67
CA SER A 247 5.42 12.61 -2.19
C SER A 247 4.56 13.85 -2.39
N SER A 248 3.25 13.70 -2.56
CA SER A 248 2.31 14.81 -2.74
C SER A 248 1.81 15.39 -1.42
N LEU A 249 2.04 14.67 -0.32
CA LEU A 249 1.63 15.11 1.01
C LEU A 249 2.56 16.22 1.53
N HIS A 250 2.20 17.47 1.29
CA HIS A 250 3.00 18.64 1.67
C HIS A 250 3.16 18.74 3.19
N ASN A 251 4.28 19.31 3.64
CA ASN A 251 4.55 19.47 5.08
C ASN A 251 3.47 20.28 5.80
N ASP A 252 2.88 21.28 5.15
CA ASP A 252 1.79 22.08 5.74
C ASP A 252 0.58 21.21 6.06
N ILE A 253 0.22 20.25 5.18
CA ILE A 253 -0.86 19.30 5.46
C ILE A 253 -0.47 18.38 6.61
N ARG A 254 0.77 17.89 6.62
CA ARG A 254 1.27 17.03 7.69
C ARG A 254 1.28 17.77 9.03
N GLU A 255 1.65 19.04 9.04
CA GLU A 255 1.62 19.87 10.24
C GLU A 255 0.19 20.03 10.77
N LEU A 256 -0.77 20.31 9.89
CA LEU A 256 -2.15 20.54 10.26
C LEU A 256 -2.93 19.27 10.63
N VAL A 257 -2.49 18.12 10.14
CA VAL A 257 -3.18 16.84 10.34
C VAL A 257 -2.40 15.91 11.25
N GLU A 258 -1.19 15.53 10.84
CA GLU A 258 -0.44 14.47 11.53
C GLU A 258 0.12 14.95 12.86
N ASN A 259 0.73 16.15 12.88
CA ASN A 259 1.23 16.73 14.13
C ASN A 259 0.08 17.02 15.10
N GLU A 260 -1.07 17.46 14.57
CA GLU A 260 -2.26 17.68 15.40
C GLU A 260 -2.79 16.35 15.99
N ILE A 261 -2.87 15.28 15.18
CA ILE A 261 -3.24 13.95 15.67
C ILE A 261 -2.30 13.50 16.79
N VAL A 262 -0.99 13.59 16.55
CA VAL A 262 0.02 13.17 17.55
C VAL A 262 -0.09 14.02 18.81
N SER A 263 -0.23 15.33 18.68
CA SER A 263 -0.36 16.25 19.82
C SER A 263 -1.64 15.99 20.61
N CYS A 264 -2.78 15.87 19.96
CA CYS A 264 -4.05 15.56 20.63
C CYS A 264 -4.00 14.19 21.31
N PHE A 265 -3.39 13.20 20.65
CA PHE A 265 -3.22 11.87 21.21
C PHE A 265 -2.36 11.88 22.48
N MET A 266 -1.20 12.52 22.44
CA MET A 266 -0.32 12.63 23.61
C MET A 266 -0.97 13.39 24.76
N ARG A 267 -1.69 14.51 24.48
CA ARG A 267 -2.46 15.24 25.49
C ARG A 267 -3.53 14.38 26.15
N ALA A 268 -4.23 13.56 25.38
CA ALA A 268 -5.25 12.65 25.91
C ALA A 268 -4.68 11.65 26.92
N PHE A 269 -3.38 11.35 26.83
CA PHE A 269 -2.67 10.49 27.77
C PHE A 269 -1.75 11.24 28.75
N ASN A 270 -2.01 12.53 28.97
CA ASN A 270 -1.35 13.38 29.94
C ASN A 270 0.18 13.52 29.76
N TYR A 271 0.69 13.44 28.54
CA TYR A 271 2.06 13.85 28.24
C TYR A 271 2.20 15.36 28.43
N ASP A 272 3.36 15.81 28.88
CA ASP A 272 3.61 17.25 28.99
C ASP A 272 3.86 17.92 27.64
N GLU A 273 3.73 19.24 27.56
CA GLU A 273 3.87 19.99 26.30
C GLU A 273 5.32 19.94 25.76
N THR A 274 6.32 19.65 26.60
CA THR A 274 7.71 19.47 26.18
C THR A 274 7.86 18.15 25.43
N ASP A 275 7.33 17.07 25.98
CA ASP A 275 7.32 15.75 25.33
C ASP A 275 6.55 15.80 24.01
N ILE A 276 5.44 16.53 23.97
CA ILE A 276 4.62 16.71 22.77
C ILE A 276 5.39 17.47 21.71
N ALA A 277 6.00 18.61 22.08
CA ALA A 277 6.82 19.42 21.17
C ALA A 277 7.98 18.60 20.60
N ASP A 278 8.66 17.84 21.45
CA ASP A 278 9.74 16.94 21.06
C ASP A 278 9.28 15.88 20.06
N ALA A 279 8.16 15.21 20.31
CA ALA A 279 7.61 14.19 19.41
C ALA A 279 7.24 14.78 18.05
N VAL A 280 6.57 15.93 18.06
CA VAL A 280 6.16 16.66 16.85
C VAL A 280 7.38 17.19 16.08
N GLU A 281 8.40 17.71 16.75
CA GLU A 281 9.62 18.18 16.09
C GLU A 281 10.43 17.05 15.47
N ARG A 282 10.42 15.86 16.08
CA ARG A 282 11.10 14.67 15.56
C ARG A 282 10.44 14.16 14.29
N ASP A 283 9.13 14.33 14.15
CA ASP A 283 8.38 13.95 12.95
C ASP A 283 8.39 15.07 11.88
N ARG A 284 8.75 16.29 12.27
CA ARG A 284 8.90 17.39 11.33
C ARG A 284 10.12 17.19 10.46
N PHE A 285 9.88 17.18 9.17
CA PHE A 285 10.93 17.41 8.17
C PHE A 285 11.30 18.89 8.17
N LYS A 286 11.94 19.35 9.22
CA LYS A 286 12.61 20.64 9.22
C LYS A 286 13.97 20.45 8.59
N THR A 287 14.22 21.18 7.52
CA THR A 287 15.53 21.55 7.01
C THR A 287 16.59 20.43 6.96
N GLU A 288 17.28 20.30 5.86
CA GLU A 288 18.47 19.47 5.64
C GLU A 288 18.36 17.99 6.11
N LEU A 289 17.50 17.21 5.43
CA LEU A 289 17.56 15.77 5.57
C LEU A 289 18.71 15.20 4.75
N ASN A 290 19.65 14.58 5.44
CA ASN A 290 20.66 13.77 4.83
C ASN A 290 20.09 12.38 4.48
N LEU A 291 19.64 12.19 3.23
CA LEU A 291 19.32 10.88 2.72
C LEU A 291 20.59 10.19 2.28
N SER A 292 20.95 9.12 2.97
CA SER A 292 22.10 8.30 2.62
C SER A 292 21.69 7.07 1.84
N GLY A 293 21.81 7.12 0.53
CA GLY A 293 21.70 5.98 -0.36
C GLY A 293 22.98 5.12 -0.39
N LYS A 294 22.99 4.13 -1.28
CA LYS A 294 24.19 3.31 -1.53
C LYS A 294 25.25 4.10 -2.29
N TYR A 295 24.84 4.90 -3.27
CA TYR A 295 25.73 5.61 -4.20
C TYR A 295 25.73 7.12 -3.98
N PHE A 296 24.64 7.67 -3.46
CA PHE A 296 24.49 9.12 -3.27
C PHE A 296 24.07 9.47 -1.86
N THR A 297 24.50 10.64 -1.42
CA THR A 297 23.99 11.34 -0.25
C THR A 297 23.34 12.62 -0.73
N ILE A 298 22.15 12.92 -0.21
CA ILE A 298 21.38 14.10 -0.58
C ILE A 298 21.13 14.90 0.66
N ASN A 299 21.50 16.17 0.57
CA ASN A 299 21.13 17.18 1.54
C ASN A 299 20.10 18.08 0.87
N ALA A 300 18.87 18.00 1.30
CA ALA A 300 17.78 18.77 0.72
C ALA A 300 16.65 18.96 1.73
N ASP A 301 15.94 20.05 1.58
CA ASP A 301 14.60 20.17 2.15
C ASP A 301 13.70 19.19 1.43
N ILE A 302 13.23 18.18 2.14
CA ILE A 302 12.37 17.16 1.57
C ILE A 302 10.93 17.45 1.95
N PHE A 303 10.07 17.41 0.93
CA PHE A 303 8.62 17.43 1.12
C PHE A 303 8.06 16.03 1.11
N GLY A 304 6.93 15.89 1.75
CA GLY A 304 6.17 14.68 1.73
C GLY A 304 6.57 13.68 2.80
N ARG A 305 5.88 12.55 2.75
CA ARG A 305 6.07 11.45 3.70
C ARG A 305 7.18 10.52 3.26
N GLU A 306 7.94 10.06 4.21
CA GLU A 306 8.90 8.97 4.00
C GLU A 306 8.17 7.64 3.84
N SER A 307 8.25 7.04 2.67
CA SER A 307 7.54 5.77 2.34
C SER A 307 8.00 4.55 3.14
N GLY A 308 9.02 4.68 3.96
CA GLY A 308 9.55 3.62 4.84
C GLY A 308 9.57 4.01 6.31
N ASP A 309 8.92 5.10 6.67
CA ASP A 309 8.69 5.49 8.05
C ASP A 309 7.71 4.52 8.73
N VAL A 310 7.89 4.38 10.03
CA VAL A 310 7.08 3.50 10.87
C VAL A 310 5.60 3.89 10.87
N GLY A 311 5.32 5.19 10.80
CA GLY A 311 3.98 5.76 10.79
C GLY A 311 3.32 5.84 9.42
N THR A 312 4.02 5.54 8.32
CA THR A 312 3.51 5.79 6.95
C THR A 312 2.10 5.24 6.74
N SER A 313 1.85 4.01 7.10
CA SER A 313 0.54 3.39 6.87
C SER A 313 -0.58 3.99 7.73
N VAL A 314 -0.31 4.20 9.01
CA VAL A 314 -1.30 4.71 9.99
C VAL A 314 -1.62 6.16 9.71
N LEU A 315 -0.58 6.98 9.56
CA LEU A 315 -0.77 8.41 9.36
C LEU A 315 -1.33 8.72 7.98
N ASN A 316 -0.96 7.95 6.93
CA ASN A 316 -1.63 8.08 5.62
C ASN A 316 -3.12 7.72 5.72
N TYR A 317 -3.45 6.65 6.44
CA TYR A 317 -4.85 6.29 6.69
C TYR A 317 -5.60 7.42 7.42
N LEU A 318 -5.04 7.92 8.52
CA LEU A 318 -5.67 9.01 9.30
C LEU A 318 -5.77 10.31 8.52
N THR A 319 -4.74 10.64 7.73
CA THR A 319 -4.79 11.81 6.84
C THR A 319 -5.95 11.70 5.85
N ASN A 320 -6.15 10.53 5.25
CA ASN A 320 -7.31 10.34 4.36
C ASN A 320 -8.64 10.51 5.07
N ILE A 321 -8.77 10.02 6.32
CA ILE A 321 -10.00 10.22 7.10
C ILE A 321 -10.19 11.70 7.46
N VAL A 322 -9.15 12.40 7.91
CA VAL A 322 -9.25 13.85 8.19
C VAL A 322 -9.67 14.62 6.94
N LEU A 323 -9.02 14.39 5.81
CA LEU A 323 -9.36 15.09 4.57
C LEU A 323 -10.78 14.74 4.08
N PHE A 324 -11.24 13.50 4.32
CA PHE A 324 -12.61 13.09 4.09
C PHE A 324 -13.60 13.90 4.94
N LEU A 325 -13.33 14.10 6.22
CA LEU A 325 -14.18 14.92 7.10
C LEU A 325 -14.15 16.39 6.67
N VAL A 326 -12.99 16.92 6.28
CA VAL A 326 -12.84 18.32 5.86
C VAL A 326 -13.62 18.63 4.57
N TRP A 327 -13.52 17.79 3.53
CA TRP A 327 -14.28 18.07 2.30
C TRP A 327 -15.79 17.85 2.50
N ASN A 328 -16.22 16.96 3.39
CA ASN A 328 -17.64 16.87 3.79
C ASN A 328 -18.10 18.14 4.48
N TRP A 329 -17.26 18.73 5.34
CA TRP A 329 -17.55 20.00 6.00
C TRP A 329 -17.70 21.13 4.99
N GLU A 330 -16.74 21.28 4.08
CA GLU A 330 -16.78 22.32 3.04
C GLU A 330 -17.98 22.15 2.09
N LEU A 331 -18.36 20.91 1.79
CA LEU A 331 -19.56 20.64 1.01
C LEU A 331 -20.83 21.01 1.78
N ALA A 332 -20.93 20.65 3.05
CA ALA A 332 -22.08 20.99 3.89
C ALA A 332 -22.28 22.51 3.97
N GLU A 333 -21.20 23.25 4.21
CA GLU A 333 -21.25 24.73 4.21
C GLU A 333 -21.71 25.29 2.86
N LYS A 334 -21.17 24.77 1.75
CA LYS A 334 -21.60 25.16 0.40
C LYS A 334 -23.10 24.89 0.18
N LEU A 335 -23.65 23.90 0.84
CA LEU A 335 -25.08 23.55 0.80
C LEU A 335 -25.91 24.28 1.87
N GLY A 336 -25.32 25.17 2.68
CA GLY A 336 -25.98 25.84 3.77
C GLY A 336 -26.42 24.92 4.91
N LYS A 337 -25.68 23.83 5.15
CA LYS A 337 -25.96 22.86 6.19
C LYS A 337 -24.91 22.92 7.29
N ASP A 338 -25.35 22.67 8.53
CA ASP A 338 -24.43 22.48 9.64
C ASP A 338 -23.68 21.15 9.51
N TYR A 339 -22.45 21.12 10.01
CA TYR A 339 -21.61 19.93 10.01
C TYR A 339 -20.71 19.87 11.25
N SER A 340 -20.64 18.69 11.83
CA SER A 340 -19.74 18.37 12.94
C SER A 340 -18.96 17.09 12.63
N PRO A 341 -17.61 17.13 12.71
CA PRO A 341 -16.80 15.91 12.58
C PRO A 341 -17.14 14.84 13.62
N ASP A 342 -17.43 15.23 14.88
CA ASP A 342 -17.83 14.32 15.96
C ASP A 342 -19.12 13.56 15.62
N GLU A 343 -20.15 14.30 15.14
CA GLU A 343 -21.43 13.70 14.73
C GLU A 343 -21.25 12.79 13.51
N HIS A 344 -20.41 13.20 12.55
CA HIS A 344 -20.13 12.37 11.37
C HIS A 344 -19.44 11.05 11.78
N LEU A 345 -18.43 11.11 12.66
CA LEU A 345 -17.74 9.89 13.18
C LEU A 345 -18.71 8.99 13.94
N THR A 346 -19.62 9.57 14.73
CA THR A 346 -20.69 8.83 15.42
C THR A 346 -21.60 8.14 14.40
N ALA A 347 -22.08 8.87 13.39
CA ALA A 347 -22.91 8.31 12.34
C ALA A 347 -22.19 7.21 11.54
N MET A 348 -20.87 7.37 11.29
CA MET A 348 -20.05 6.32 10.71
C MET A 348 -20.03 5.06 11.58
N SER A 349 -19.89 5.20 12.90
CA SER A 349 -19.87 4.07 13.82
C SER A 349 -21.20 3.32 13.90
N GLU A 350 -22.29 4.05 13.85
CA GLU A 350 -23.66 3.52 13.85
C GLU A 350 -24.10 2.99 12.48
N GLY A 351 -23.36 3.32 11.42
CA GLY A 351 -23.71 2.95 10.06
C GLY A 351 -24.84 3.79 9.45
N THR A 352 -25.12 4.96 10.01
CA THR A 352 -26.18 5.90 9.59
C THR A 352 -25.65 7.06 8.72
N SER A 353 -24.33 7.16 8.53
CA SER A 353 -23.69 8.21 7.77
C SER A 353 -24.11 8.21 6.28
N ASP A 354 -24.41 9.37 5.72
CA ASP A 354 -24.75 9.56 4.31
C ASP A 354 -23.53 9.46 3.37
N SER A 355 -22.33 9.59 3.90
CA SER A 355 -21.06 9.36 3.17
C SER A 355 -20.06 8.64 4.06
N ASP A 356 -19.20 7.82 3.46
CA ASP A 356 -18.23 7.04 4.19
C ASP A 356 -17.00 6.72 3.32
N ILE A 357 -15.91 6.28 3.95
CA ILE A 357 -14.63 6.01 3.28
C ILE A 357 -14.03 4.69 3.79
N MET A 358 -13.45 3.90 2.87
CA MET A 358 -12.42 2.90 3.19
C MET A 358 -11.09 3.39 2.65
N ALA A 359 -10.03 3.25 3.42
CA ALA A 359 -8.71 3.72 3.01
C ALA A 359 -7.61 2.68 3.28
N GLU A 360 -6.62 2.64 2.40
CA GLU A 360 -5.37 1.89 2.60
C GLU A 360 -4.22 2.58 1.88
N GLY A 361 -3.44 3.36 2.65
CA GLY A 361 -2.37 4.16 2.09
C GLY A 361 -2.93 5.24 1.14
N ASP A 362 -2.59 5.09 -0.14
CA ASP A 362 -3.05 5.93 -1.25
C ASP A 362 -4.37 5.46 -1.91
N ASP A 363 -4.74 4.19 -1.70
CA ASP A 363 -6.00 3.65 -2.22
C ASP A 363 -7.18 4.09 -1.33
N ASN A 364 -8.20 4.74 -1.92
CA ASN A 364 -9.42 5.14 -1.23
C ASN A 364 -10.67 4.68 -1.98
N LEU A 365 -11.65 4.23 -1.24
CA LEU A 365 -13.00 3.91 -1.71
C LEU A 365 -14.01 4.79 -0.97
N LEU A 366 -14.59 5.72 -1.70
CA LEU A 366 -15.65 6.60 -1.20
C LEU A 366 -17.02 5.99 -1.49
N ALA A 367 -17.93 6.12 -0.56
CA ALA A 367 -19.33 5.75 -0.75
C ALA A 367 -20.24 6.88 -0.28
N ALA A 368 -21.35 7.07 -0.97
CA ALA A 368 -22.33 8.08 -0.66
C ALA A 368 -23.76 7.58 -0.89
N SER A 369 -24.68 7.97 -0.03
CA SER A 369 -26.10 7.69 -0.19
C SER A 369 -26.67 8.39 -1.43
N LYS A 370 -27.78 7.88 -1.94
CA LYS A 370 -28.47 8.52 -3.06
C LYS A 370 -28.85 9.97 -2.73
N ARG A 371 -29.38 10.18 -1.52
CA ARG A 371 -29.77 11.50 -1.02
C ARG A 371 -28.57 12.46 -1.00
N PHE A 372 -27.43 12.03 -0.46
CA PHE A 372 -26.22 12.87 -0.40
C PHE A 372 -25.75 13.29 -1.80
N ILE A 373 -25.79 12.38 -2.77
CA ILE A 373 -25.45 12.65 -4.17
C ILE A 373 -26.43 13.67 -4.80
N GLU A 374 -27.74 13.52 -4.54
CA GLU A 374 -28.76 14.44 -5.04
C GLU A 374 -28.60 15.84 -4.43
N ASP A 375 -28.38 15.92 -3.13
CA ASP A 375 -28.09 17.18 -2.41
C ASP A 375 -26.84 17.88 -2.95
N ALA A 376 -25.80 17.12 -3.30
CA ALA A 376 -24.57 17.65 -3.89
C ALA A 376 -24.71 18.06 -5.38
N GLY A 377 -25.89 17.96 -5.97
CA GLY A 377 -26.12 18.29 -7.38
C GLY A 377 -25.76 17.18 -8.38
N GLY A 378 -25.65 15.96 -7.91
CA GLY A 378 -25.40 14.77 -8.71
C GLY A 378 -23.95 14.24 -8.64
N PRO A 379 -23.73 13.02 -9.15
CA PRO A 379 -22.45 12.33 -9.00
C PRO A 379 -21.27 13.02 -9.69
N ALA A 380 -21.51 13.70 -10.81
CA ALA A 380 -20.47 14.44 -11.52
C ALA A 380 -20.07 15.72 -10.75
N THR A 381 -21.04 16.45 -10.21
CA THR A 381 -20.81 17.67 -9.44
C THR A 381 -20.02 17.37 -8.16
N LEU A 382 -20.41 16.32 -7.44
CA LEU A 382 -19.66 15.86 -6.25
C LEU A 382 -18.24 15.44 -6.63
N GLY A 383 -18.08 14.69 -7.72
CA GLY A 383 -16.76 14.28 -8.20
C GLY A 383 -15.85 15.47 -8.51
N VAL A 384 -16.37 16.50 -9.21
CA VAL A 384 -15.64 17.73 -9.52
C VAL A 384 -15.25 18.46 -8.22
N PHE A 385 -16.18 18.63 -7.30
CA PHE A 385 -15.93 19.29 -6.02
C PHE A 385 -14.78 18.63 -5.24
N ILE A 386 -14.79 17.30 -5.11
CA ILE A 386 -13.72 16.56 -4.43
C ILE A 386 -12.40 16.66 -5.21
N GLY A 387 -12.46 16.61 -6.55
CA GLY A 387 -11.28 16.79 -7.39
C GLY A 387 -10.63 18.17 -7.22
N GLU A 388 -11.42 19.23 -7.16
CA GLU A 388 -10.97 20.60 -6.89
C GLU A 388 -10.35 20.71 -5.49
N PHE A 389 -10.99 20.10 -4.47
CA PHE A 389 -10.47 20.05 -3.11
C PHE A 389 -9.06 19.43 -3.08
N PHE A 390 -8.85 18.24 -3.62
CA PHE A 390 -7.53 17.61 -3.64
C PHE A 390 -6.52 18.33 -4.54
N THR A 391 -6.99 18.95 -5.62
CA THR A 391 -6.13 19.78 -6.49
C THR A 391 -5.63 21.02 -5.76
N SER A 392 -6.47 21.68 -4.96
CA SER A 392 -6.05 22.83 -4.14
C SER A 392 -5.00 22.44 -3.09
N LEU A 393 -5.06 21.22 -2.57
CA LEU A 393 -4.07 20.65 -1.67
C LEU A 393 -2.80 20.15 -2.37
N ARG A 394 -2.71 20.24 -3.69
CA ARG A 394 -1.59 19.75 -4.51
C ARG A 394 -1.33 18.24 -4.38
N MET A 395 -2.28 17.47 -3.90
CA MET A 395 -2.14 16.02 -3.72
C MET A 395 -2.20 15.24 -5.05
N VAL A 396 -2.50 15.91 -6.16
CA VAL A 396 -2.66 15.31 -7.48
C VAL A 396 -1.67 15.90 -8.49
N TRP A 397 -0.55 16.37 -8.00
CA TRP A 397 0.44 17.03 -8.83
C TRP A 397 1.27 16.00 -9.62
N GLU A 398 1.25 16.09 -10.95
CA GLU A 398 2.22 15.43 -11.82
C GLU A 398 3.25 16.42 -12.38
N PRO A 399 4.53 16.01 -12.52
CA PRO A 399 5.54 16.85 -13.17
C PRO A 399 5.14 17.08 -14.63
N GLY A 400 4.94 18.34 -15.01
CA GLY A 400 4.52 18.69 -16.37
C GLY A 400 3.44 19.76 -16.42
N GLY A 401 2.97 20.21 -15.27
CA GLY A 401 2.33 21.51 -15.08
C GLY A 401 0.86 21.64 -15.40
N VAL A 402 0.17 20.61 -15.81
CA VAL A 402 -1.29 20.62 -15.79
C VAL A 402 -1.71 19.59 -14.75
N GLY A 403 -2.21 20.05 -13.62
CA GLY A 403 -2.63 19.17 -12.54
C GLY A 403 -3.56 18.09 -13.08
N ALA A 404 -3.12 16.84 -13.01
CA ALA A 404 -4.03 15.73 -13.21
C ALA A 404 -5.07 15.85 -12.10
N SER A 405 -6.28 16.29 -12.42
CA SER A 405 -7.35 16.35 -11.45
C SER A 405 -7.81 14.93 -11.16
N VAL A 406 -7.66 14.48 -9.93
CA VAL A 406 -8.37 13.29 -9.47
C VAL A 406 -9.82 13.68 -9.28
N VAL A 407 -10.60 13.47 -10.30
CA VAL A 407 -12.06 13.60 -10.20
C VAL A 407 -12.61 12.21 -9.88
N PRO A 408 -13.09 11.96 -8.66
CA PRO A 408 -13.72 10.69 -8.33
C PRO A 408 -14.95 10.48 -9.22
N HIS A 409 -14.94 9.40 -9.99
CA HIS A 409 -16.09 9.03 -10.79
C HIS A 409 -17.06 8.22 -9.94
N TYR A 410 -18.02 8.91 -9.32
CA TYR A 410 -19.09 8.24 -8.59
C TYR A 410 -20.00 7.46 -9.55
N GLN A 411 -20.06 6.17 -9.34
CA GLN A 411 -20.94 5.28 -10.08
C GLN A 411 -22.07 4.79 -9.19
N ALA A 412 -23.31 4.82 -9.72
CA ALA A 412 -24.45 4.23 -9.03
C ALA A 412 -24.13 2.77 -8.66
N PHE A 413 -24.25 2.44 -7.40
CA PHE A 413 -23.93 1.13 -6.87
C PHE A 413 -25.21 0.31 -6.71
N VAL A 414 -25.31 -0.76 -7.49
CA VAL A 414 -26.35 -1.78 -7.29
C VAL A 414 -25.65 -3.02 -6.80
N PHE A 415 -25.84 -3.38 -5.55
CA PHE A 415 -25.13 -4.44 -4.83
C PHE A 415 -25.00 -5.76 -5.60
N THR A 416 -25.97 -6.08 -6.46
CA THR A 416 -26.00 -7.34 -7.23
C THR A 416 -25.35 -7.27 -8.60
N ARG A 417 -24.91 -6.11 -9.08
CA ARG A 417 -24.53 -5.93 -10.49
C ARG A 417 -23.19 -5.26 -10.77
N LYS A 418 -22.55 -4.67 -9.77
CA LYS A 418 -21.33 -3.89 -10.00
C LYS A 418 -20.14 -4.39 -9.21
N ARG A 419 -18.96 -4.19 -9.80
CA ARG A 419 -17.68 -4.39 -9.14
C ARG A 419 -17.23 -3.10 -8.48
N VAL A 420 -16.48 -3.25 -7.44
CA VAL A 420 -15.71 -2.17 -6.82
C VAL A 420 -14.23 -2.55 -6.91
N GLU A 421 -13.41 -1.63 -7.36
CA GLU A 421 -11.97 -1.80 -7.36
C GLU A 421 -11.37 -1.15 -6.12
N PHE A 422 -10.61 -1.94 -5.35
CA PHE A 422 -9.89 -1.46 -4.17
C PHE A 422 -8.68 -2.36 -3.89
N THR A 423 -7.54 -1.78 -3.53
CA THR A 423 -6.29 -2.52 -3.22
C THR A 423 -5.89 -3.56 -4.27
N SER A 424 -5.97 -3.16 -5.55
CA SER A 424 -5.63 -4.01 -6.71
C SER A 424 -6.48 -5.27 -6.87
N LYS A 425 -7.67 -5.30 -6.30
CA LYS A 425 -8.67 -6.39 -6.44
C LYS A 425 -10.01 -5.84 -6.89
N TYR A 426 -10.80 -6.69 -7.51
CA TYR A 426 -12.21 -6.43 -7.79
C TYR A 426 -13.06 -7.12 -6.74
N TYR A 427 -13.93 -6.39 -6.08
CA TYR A 427 -14.92 -6.93 -5.17
C TYR A 427 -16.23 -7.05 -5.89
N ILE A 428 -16.75 -8.27 -6.01
CA ILE A 428 -17.99 -8.58 -6.71
C ILE A 428 -18.99 -9.20 -5.75
N SER A 429 -20.25 -8.82 -5.91
CA SER A 429 -21.36 -9.49 -5.20
C SER A 429 -21.71 -10.79 -5.89
N VAL A 430 -21.86 -11.86 -5.12
CA VAL A 430 -22.14 -13.21 -5.63
C VAL A 430 -23.53 -13.72 -5.25
N GLY A 431 -24.46 -12.81 -4.93
CA GLY A 431 -25.87 -13.14 -4.59
C GLY A 431 -26.06 -13.47 -3.11
N ALA A 432 -27.32 -13.32 -2.66
CA ALA A 432 -27.69 -13.61 -1.26
C ALA A 432 -28.04 -15.09 -1.06
N PRO A 433 -28.13 -15.63 0.14
CA PRO A 433 -28.06 -15.02 1.46
C PRO A 433 -26.99 -15.61 2.39
N ILE A 434 -25.79 -15.71 1.99
CA ILE A 434 -24.75 -16.37 2.78
C ILE A 434 -23.80 -15.33 3.32
N ASP A 435 -23.32 -15.58 4.51
CA ASP A 435 -22.52 -14.74 5.43
C ASP A 435 -21.70 -13.61 4.84
N ASN A 436 -21.45 -13.60 3.55
CA ASN A 436 -20.67 -12.55 2.95
C ASN A 436 -21.02 -12.09 1.55
N GLY A 437 -21.72 -12.84 0.72
CA GLY A 437 -22.13 -12.45 -0.64
C GLY A 437 -21.13 -11.61 -1.46
N MET A 438 -19.88 -11.51 -1.03
CA MET A 438 -18.82 -10.71 -1.63
C MET A 438 -17.58 -11.56 -1.83
N VAL A 439 -16.95 -11.46 -3.00
CA VAL A 439 -15.72 -12.17 -3.34
C VAL A 439 -14.70 -11.18 -3.91
N ALA A 440 -13.47 -11.26 -3.42
CA ALA A 440 -12.34 -10.54 -3.98
C ALA A 440 -11.73 -11.33 -5.14
N VAL A 441 -11.69 -10.73 -6.33
CA VAL A 441 -11.07 -11.28 -7.53
C VAL A 441 -9.81 -10.46 -7.84
N PRO A 442 -8.62 -11.04 -7.77
CA PRO A 442 -7.39 -10.31 -8.05
C PRO A 442 -7.27 -9.96 -9.54
N LYS A 443 -6.54 -8.91 -9.87
CA LYS A 443 -6.19 -8.58 -11.26
C LYS A 443 -5.28 -9.67 -11.83
N ILE A 444 -5.77 -10.43 -12.80
CA ILE A 444 -5.13 -11.66 -13.30
C ILE A 444 -3.68 -11.40 -13.72
N ARG A 445 -3.43 -10.40 -14.57
CA ARG A 445 -2.09 -10.10 -15.08
C ARG A 445 -1.12 -9.78 -13.95
N LYS A 446 -1.50 -8.89 -13.03
CA LYS A 446 -0.67 -8.50 -11.88
C LYS A 446 -0.34 -9.70 -10.99
N THR A 447 -1.29 -10.60 -10.82
CA THR A 447 -1.12 -11.83 -10.03
C THR A 447 -0.15 -12.80 -10.70
N LEU A 448 -0.30 -13.04 -12.00
CA LEU A 448 0.62 -13.89 -12.76
C LEU A 448 2.06 -13.34 -12.72
N ASP A 449 2.20 -12.03 -12.88
CA ASP A 449 3.50 -11.37 -12.81
C ASP A 449 4.12 -11.53 -11.41
N ALA A 450 3.33 -11.35 -10.35
CA ALA A 450 3.77 -11.53 -8.98
C ALA A 450 4.16 -12.99 -8.67
N MET A 451 3.47 -13.97 -9.24
CA MET A 451 3.81 -15.40 -9.09
C MET A 451 5.08 -15.78 -9.85
N SER A 452 5.36 -15.12 -10.96
CA SER A 452 6.35 -15.58 -11.95
C SER A 452 7.78 -15.35 -11.52
N VAL A 453 8.08 -14.26 -10.83
CA VAL A 453 9.46 -13.87 -10.52
C VAL A 453 9.57 -13.41 -9.07
N SER A 454 10.63 -13.84 -8.42
CA SER A 454 11.07 -13.38 -7.11
C SER A 454 12.39 -12.61 -7.22
N PHE A 455 12.50 -11.54 -6.46
CA PHE A 455 13.71 -10.73 -6.38
C PHE A 455 14.38 -10.78 -5.00
N SER A 456 13.88 -11.63 -4.10
CA SER A 456 14.56 -11.86 -2.83
C SER A 456 15.75 -12.77 -3.03
N TYR A 457 16.80 -12.39 -2.34
CA TYR A 457 17.93 -13.29 -2.15
C TYR A 457 17.55 -14.35 -1.09
N SER A 458 17.68 -15.60 -1.45
CA SER A 458 17.58 -16.73 -0.54
C SER A 458 18.44 -17.88 -1.07
N ASP A 459 19.18 -18.52 -0.19
CA ASP A 459 19.96 -19.71 -0.53
C ASP A 459 19.04 -20.91 -0.79
N ASN A 460 17.82 -20.90 -0.26
CA ASN A 460 16.81 -21.94 -0.50
C ASN A 460 15.75 -21.47 -1.49
N LEU A 461 15.95 -21.79 -2.77
CA LEU A 461 15.03 -21.44 -3.85
C LEU A 461 13.68 -22.15 -3.74
N ASN A 462 13.65 -23.37 -3.18
CA ASN A 462 12.41 -24.12 -3.01
C ASN A 462 11.55 -23.47 -1.93
N ALA A 463 12.16 -22.99 -0.84
CA ALA A 463 11.43 -22.22 0.19
C ALA A 463 10.80 -20.95 -0.38
N VAL A 464 11.50 -20.23 -1.25
CA VAL A 464 10.96 -19.04 -1.91
C VAL A 464 9.76 -19.38 -2.78
N GLY A 465 9.88 -20.42 -3.62
CA GLY A 465 8.79 -20.86 -4.49
C GLY A 465 7.58 -21.36 -3.71
N TYR A 466 7.79 -22.16 -2.68
CA TYR A 466 6.73 -22.65 -1.80
C TYR A 466 5.99 -21.50 -1.11
N THR A 467 6.74 -20.62 -0.47
CA THR A 467 6.18 -19.44 0.23
C THR A 467 5.37 -18.56 -0.69
N LYS A 468 5.86 -18.33 -1.92
CA LYS A 468 5.10 -17.58 -2.94
C LYS A 468 3.83 -18.29 -3.38
N GLY A 469 3.89 -19.60 -3.57
CA GLY A 469 2.73 -20.41 -3.91
C GLY A 469 1.64 -20.30 -2.85
N VAL A 470 1.99 -20.52 -1.58
CA VAL A 470 1.05 -20.42 -0.46
C VAL A 470 0.46 -19.00 -0.33
N SER A 471 1.30 -17.97 -0.46
CA SER A 471 0.83 -16.58 -0.44
C SER A 471 -0.13 -16.27 -1.59
N ALA A 472 0.18 -16.78 -2.78
CA ALA A 472 -0.69 -16.62 -3.93
C ALA A 472 -2.02 -17.37 -3.74
N MET A 473 -2.04 -18.57 -3.16
CA MET A 473 -3.28 -19.30 -2.81
C MET A 473 -4.19 -18.44 -1.93
N ILE A 474 -3.66 -17.84 -0.87
CA ILE A 474 -4.42 -16.97 0.04
C ILE A 474 -5.02 -15.78 -0.73
N ASN A 475 -4.21 -15.13 -1.56
CA ASN A 475 -4.64 -13.94 -2.30
C ASN A 475 -5.58 -14.24 -3.46
N THR A 476 -5.58 -15.47 -3.99
CA THR A 476 -6.41 -15.90 -5.13
C THR A 476 -7.58 -16.79 -4.74
N ALA A 477 -7.84 -16.96 -3.44
CA ALA A 477 -8.89 -17.86 -2.93
C ALA A 477 -10.26 -17.65 -3.58
N GLY A 478 -10.58 -16.42 -4.01
CA GLY A 478 -11.81 -16.07 -4.73
C GLY A 478 -11.79 -16.38 -6.24
N CYS A 479 -10.67 -16.79 -6.82
CA CYS A 479 -10.55 -17.04 -8.27
C CYS A 479 -10.07 -18.48 -8.51
N PRO A 480 -10.97 -19.41 -8.94
CA PRO A 480 -10.70 -20.84 -8.95
C PRO A 480 -9.40 -21.24 -9.66
N PHE A 481 -9.24 -20.88 -10.93
CA PHE A 481 -8.08 -21.30 -11.71
C PHE A 481 -6.76 -20.69 -11.24
N LEU A 482 -6.77 -19.44 -10.74
CA LEU A 482 -5.56 -18.83 -10.15
C LEU A 482 -5.18 -19.51 -8.83
N TYR A 483 -6.18 -19.91 -8.04
CA TYR A 483 -5.95 -20.67 -6.83
C TYR A 483 -5.31 -22.04 -7.13
N GLU A 484 -5.85 -22.79 -8.09
CA GLU A 484 -5.28 -24.09 -8.48
C GLU A 484 -3.85 -23.95 -9.04
N MET A 485 -3.57 -22.88 -9.80
CA MET A 485 -2.21 -22.58 -10.24
C MET A 485 -1.26 -22.33 -9.08
N ALA A 486 -1.68 -21.55 -8.11
CA ALA A 486 -0.88 -21.21 -6.93
C ALA A 486 -0.66 -22.44 -6.03
N HIS A 487 -1.69 -23.29 -5.91
CA HIS A 487 -1.62 -24.54 -5.14
C HIS A 487 -0.63 -25.52 -5.77
N ALA A 488 -0.73 -25.75 -7.09
CA ALA A 488 0.22 -26.60 -7.79
C ALA A 488 1.66 -26.09 -7.66
N MET A 489 1.86 -24.76 -7.77
CA MET A 489 3.16 -24.13 -7.54
C MET A 489 3.71 -24.46 -6.14
N ALA A 490 2.92 -24.30 -5.09
CA ALA A 490 3.34 -24.60 -3.73
C ALA A 490 3.74 -26.09 -3.57
N LEU A 491 2.92 -26.99 -4.09
CA LEU A 491 3.16 -28.45 -4.01
C LEU A 491 4.39 -28.89 -4.80
N ILE A 492 4.65 -28.33 -5.98
CA ILE A 492 5.86 -28.61 -6.77
C ILE A 492 7.12 -28.27 -5.97
N PHE A 493 7.19 -27.10 -5.36
CA PHE A 493 8.35 -26.73 -4.56
C PHE A 493 8.45 -27.54 -3.28
N LYS A 494 7.34 -27.97 -2.68
CA LYS A 494 7.32 -28.90 -1.55
C LYS A 494 7.78 -30.30 -1.94
N ALA A 495 7.42 -30.78 -3.12
CA ALA A 495 7.86 -32.08 -3.64
C ALA A 495 9.37 -32.09 -3.98
N ARG A 496 9.90 -30.98 -4.47
CA ARG A 496 11.34 -30.82 -4.76
C ARG A 496 12.20 -30.81 -3.50
N ASP A 497 11.64 -30.35 -2.38
CA ASP A 497 12.32 -30.33 -1.07
C ASP A 497 11.25 -30.46 0.03
N CYS A 498 11.11 -31.67 0.54
CA CYS A 498 10.11 -31.97 1.58
C CYS A 498 10.37 -31.25 2.91
N SER A 499 11.60 -30.74 3.15
CA SER A 499 11.93 -29.97 4.35
C SER A 499 11.43 -28.54 4.32
N VAL A 500 11.01 -28.05 3.14
CA VAL A 500 10.56 -26.67 2.96
C VAL A 500 9.29 -26.40 3.73
N ASN A 501 9.37 -25.40 4.59
CA ASN A 501 8.24 -24.86 5.34
C ASN A 501 7.98 -23.40 4.95
N PHE A 502 6.79 -22.95 5.28
CA PHE A 502 6.41 -21.56 5.14
C PHE A 502 7.20 -20.69 6.11
N THR A 503 8.11 -19.89 5.61
CA THR A 503 9.03 -19.13 6.45
C THR A 503 8.61 -17.68 6.68
N GLY A 504 7.59 -17.19 5.98
CA GLY A 504 7.20 -15.78 6.01
C GLY A 504 8.26 -14.79 5.51
N LYS A 505 9.47 -15.26 5.21
CA LYS A 505 10.59 -14.41 4.81
C LYS A 505 10.47 -14.00 3.36
N GLY A 506 10.15 -12.74 3.15
CA GLY A 506 10.36 -12.03 1.88
C GLY A 506 9.19 -12.02 0.89
N TYR A 507 8.13 -12.85 1.06
CA TYR A 507 7.00 -12.93 0.10
C TYR A 507 5.65 -13.13 0.68
N VAL A 508 5.61 -13.68 1.84
CA VAL A 508 4.38 -13.75 2.56
C VAL A 508 4.37 -12.55 3.41
N GLU A 509 3.34 -11.81 3.29
CA GLU A 509 3.02 -10.87 4.31
C GLU A 509 3.12 -11.65 5.63
N SER A 510 4.07 -11.26 6.46
CA SER A 510 4.27 -11.80 7.82
C SER A 510 2.95 -11.87 8.60
N TYR A 511 2.00 -11.10 8.18
CA TYR A 511 0.61 -11.02 8.53
C TYR A 511 -0.18 -12.32 8.25
N HIS A 512 -0.09 -12.92 7.06
CA HIS A 512 -0.78 -14.18 6.79
C HIS A 512 -0.21 -15.34 7.63
N ALA A 513 1.11 -15.33 7.87
CA ALA A 513 1.73 -16.31 8.77
C ALA A 513 1.22 -16.13 10.21
N ARG A 514 1.12 -14.88 10.68
CA ARG A 514 0.58 -14.58 12.00
C ARG A 514 -0.87 -15.03 12.15
N LEU A 515 -1.73 -14.69 11.18
CA LEU A 515 -3.13 -15.13 11.19
C LEU A 515 -3.28 -16.65 11.19
N ALA A 516 -2.45 -17.36 10.44
CA ALA A 516 -2.46 -18.82 10.45
C ALA A 516 -2.07 -19.35 11.85
N ASN A 517 -1.04 -18.78 12.46
CA ASN A 517 -0.61 -19.15 13.82
C ASN A 517 -1.69 -18.83 14.86
N GLU A 518 -2.34 -17.67 14.79
CA GLU A 518 -3.45 -17.29 15.67
C GLU A 518 -4.61 -18.29 15.59
N MET A 519 -4.82 -18.90 14.42
CA MET A 519 -5.82 -19.96 14.21
C MET A 519 -5.29 -21.37 14.49
N SER A 520 -4.06 -21.53 14.95
CA SER A 520 -3.37 -22.81 15.11
C SER A 520 -3.31 -23.65 13.83
N LEU A 521 -3.22 -22.99 12.68
CA LEU A 521 -3.14 -23.61 11.36
C LEU A 521 -1.74 -23.44 10.77
N THR A 522 -1.34 -24.40 9.94
CA THR A 522 -0.23 -24.13 9.02
C THR A 522 -0.67 -23.08 7.99
N ALA A 523 0.28 -22.39 7.39
CA ALA A 523 -0.06 -21.42 6.34
C ALA A 523 -0.72 -22.07 5.12
N MET A 524 -0.39 -23.34 4.83
CA MET A 524 -1.06 -24.12 3.79
C MET A 524 -2.52 -24.41 4.16
N ASP A 525 -2.77 -24.87 5.38
CA ASP A 525 -4.13 -25.15 5.85
C ASP A 525 -4.96 -23.87 5.87
N PHE A 526 -4.37 -22.76 6.32
CA PHE A 526 -5.01 -21.45 6.28
C PHE A 526 -5.40 -21.05 4.83
N ALA A 527 -4.51 -21.28 3.85
CA ALA A 527 -4.81 -21.01 2.44
C ALA A 527 -5.96 -21.89 1.91
N VAL A 528 -5.99 -23.17 2.30
CA VAL A 528 -7.08 -24.10 1.96
C VAL A 528 -8.39 -23.65 2.61
N GLU A 529 -8.37 -23.24 3.86
CA GLU A 529 -9.56 -22.72 4.55
C GLU A 529 -10.10 -21.44 3.89
N GLN A 530 -9.24 -20.53 3.44
CA GLN A 530 -9.69 -19.34 2.69
C GLN A 530 -10.43 -19.77 1.41
N ARG A 531 -9.98 -20.81 0.71
CA ARG A 531 -10.64 -21.34 -0.49
C ARG A 531 -11.97 -22.01 -0.16
N ARG A 532 -12.00 -22.87 0.85
CA ARG A 532 -13.24 -23.53 1.31
C ARG A 532 -14.32 -22.51 1.65
N TYR A 533 -13.93 -21.47 2.36
CA TYR A 533 -14.85 -20.38 2.66
C TYR A 533 -15.47 -19.76 1.41
N HIS A 534 -14.70 -19.57 0.33
CA HIS A 534 -15.21 -19.02 -0.93
C HIS A 534 -16.07 -20.01 -1.73
N THR A 535 -16.00 -21.29 -1.43
CA THR A 535 -16.74 -22.34 -2.14
C THR A 535 -17.92 -22.90 -1.36
N ASN A 536 -17.88 -22.89 -0.01
CA ASN A 536 -18.93 -23.44 0.84
C ASN A 536 -20.24 -22.67 0.72
N GLY A 537 -21.25 -23.32 0.13
CA GLY A 537 -22.63 -22.85 0.07
C GLY A 537 -22.91 -21.73 -0.93
N ILE A 538 -21.92 -21.29 -1.69
CA ILE A 538 -22.11 -20.28 -2.73
C ILE A 538 -21.68 -20.88 -4.06
N LYS A 539 -22.49 -20.69 -5.09
CA LYS A 539 -22.05 -20.81 -6.48
C LYS A 539 -21.16 -19.62 -6.87
N SER A 540 -20.23 -19.25 -5.97
CA SER A 540 -19.35 -18.08 -6.14
C SER A 540 -18.50 -18.22 -7.39
N ASP A 541 -18.02 -19.43 -7.67
CA ASP A 541 -17.21 -19.71 -8.86
C ASP A 541 -17.95 -19.38 -10.16
N THR A 542 -19.26 -19.64 -10.23
CA THR A 542 -20.09 -19.26 -11.39
C THR A 542 -20.18 -17.75 -11.56
N TRP A 543 -20.32 -17.01 -10.46
CA TRP A 543 -20.37 -15.54 -10.51
C TRP A 543 -19.02 -14.93 -10.89
N VAL A 544 -17.94 -15.47 -10.34
CA VAL A 544 -16.57 -15.10 -10.71
C VAL A 544 -16.33 -15.38 -12.19
N ALA A 545 -16.72 -16.55 -12.67
CA ALA A 545 -16.57 -16.92 -14.06
C ALA A 545 -17.33 -15.98 -15.01
N ARG A 546 -18.58 -15.63 -14.68
CA ARG A 546 -19.36 -14.64 -15.43
C ARG A 546 -18.74 -13.25 -15.39
N PHE A 547 -18.23 -12.83 -14.26
CA PHE A 547 -17.53 -11.56 -14.12
C PHE A 547 -16.29 -11.54 -15.02
N LEU A 548 -15.41 -12.54 -14.90
CA LEU A 548 -14.17 -12.61 -15.69
C LEU A 548 -14.41 -12.72 -17.19
N SER A 549 -15.47 -13.42 -17.62
CA SER A 549 -15.84 -13.48 -19.05
C SER A 549 -16.31 -12.12 -19.60
N ARG A 550 -16.84 -11.24 -18.75
CA ARG A 550 -17.17 -9.86 -19.15
C ARG A 550 -15.96 -8.95 -19.22
N GLU A 551 -15.04 -9.10 -18.27
CA GLU A 551 -13.79 -8.32 -18.23
C GLU A 551 -12.81 -8.74 -19.32
N HIS A 552 -12.80 -10.05 -19.64
CA HIS A 552 -11.93 -10.68 -20.63
C HIS A 552 -12.77 -11.57 -21.54
N PRO A 553 -13.33 -11.04 -22.64
CA PRO A 553 -14.27 -11.78 -23.49
C PRO A 553 -13.74 -13.10 -24.06
N LEU A 554 -12.41 -13.20 -24.24
CA LEU A 554 -11.77 -14.44 -24.68
C LEU A 554 -11.66 -15.50 -23.57
N LEU A 555 -11.81 -15.11 -22.30
CA LEU A 555 -11.79 -15.99 -21.14
C LEU A 555 -13.21 -16.48 -20.82
N THR A 556 -13.81 -17.24 -21.74
CA THR A 556 -15.15 -17.80 -21.59
C THR A 556 -15.24 -18.74 -20.38
N GLN A 557 -16.45 -18.99 -19.89
CA GLN A 557 -16.68 -19.91 -18.77
C GLN A 557 -16.07 -21.30 -19.02
N GLY A 558 -16.28 -21.88 -20.21
CA GLY A 558 -15.68 -23.17 -20.56
C GLY A 558 -14.14 -23.16 -20.56
N LYS A 559 -13.52 -22.05 -20.99
CA LYS A 559 -12.06 -21.91 -20.87
C LYS A 559 -11.60 -21.82 -19.41
N GLN A 560 -12.33 -21.12 -18.57
CA GLN A 560 -12.02 -21.06 -17.14
C GLN A 560 -12.13 -22.43 -16.47
N GLU A 561 -13.14 -23.22 -16.83
CA GLU A 561 -13.31 -24.60 -16.37
C GLU A 561 -12.14 -25.49 -16.84
N SER A 562 -11.73 -25.35 -18.11
CA SER A 562 -10.56 -26.06 -18.64
C SER A 562 -9.26 -25.66 -17.91
N LEU A 563 -9.09 -24.38 -17.61
CA LEU A 563 -7.95 -23.90 -16.81
C LEU A 563 -7.96 -24.47 -15.39
N CYS A 564 -9.14 -24.57 -14.76
CA CYS A 564 -9.27 -25.21 -13.45
C CYS A 564 -8.90 -26.70 -13.50
N LEU A 565 -9.35 -27.43 -14.53
CA LEU A 565 -9.02 -28.84 -14.71
C LEU A 565 -7.51 -29.05 -14.90
N LEU A 566 -6.87 -28.24 -15.73
CA LEU A 566 -5.41 -28.28 -15.89
C LEU A 566 -4.68 -27.95 -14.58
N GLY A 567 -5.16 -26.98 -13.82
CA GLY A 567 -4.62 -26.64 -12.50
C GLY A 567 -4.72 -27.81 -11.53
N ARG A 568 -5.87 -28.47 -11.44
CA ARG A 568 -6.06 -29.67 -10.60
C ARG A 568 -5.17 -30.82 -11.04
N ALA A 569 -5.07 -31.08 -12.34
CA ALA A 569 -4.15 -32.09 -12.85
C ALA A 569 -2.70 -31.80 -12.44
N ALA A 570 -2.28 -30.53 -12.46
CA ALA A 570 -0.96 -30.13 -11.96
C ALA A 570 -0.82 -30.33 -10.44
N VAL A 571 -1.87 -30.06 -9.65
CA VAL A 571 -1.91 -30.35 -8.20
C VAL A 571 -1.76 -31.84 -7.91
N GLU A 572 -2.54 -32.67 -8.57
CA GLU A 572 -2.52 -34.14 -8.42
C GLU A 572 -1.17 -34.73 -8.82
N THR A 573 -0.54 -34.20 -9.86
CA THR A 573 0.74 -34.67 -10.38
C THR A 573 1.93 -34.16 -9.57
N ALA A 574 1.79 -33.02 -8.88
CA ALA A 574 2.92 -32.31 -8.25
C ALA A 574 3.74 -33.14 -7.26
N THR A 575 3.10 -34.06 -6.53
CA THR A 575 3.74 -34.91 -5.51
C THR A 575 4.40 -36.16 -6.09
N THR A 576 3.98 -36.63 -7.26
CA THR A 576 4.48 -37.85 -7.92
C THR A 576 5.44 -37.54 -9.05
N ASP A 577 5.21 -36.47 -9.79
CA ASP A 577 6.00 -36.04 -10.94
C ASP A 577 5.98 -34.51 -11.03
N TRP A 578 6.84 -33.86 -10.27
CA TRP A 578 6.87 -32.40 -10.22
C TRP A 578 7.31 -31.75 -11.56
N GLU A 579 8.07 -32.44 -12.41
CA GLU A 579 8.48 -31.92 -13.72
C GLU A 579 7.29 -31.84 -14.67
N ARG A 580 6.48 -32.89 -14.69
CA ARG A 580 5.22 -32.89 -15.44
C ARG A 580 4.24 -31.85 -14.92
N ALA A 581 4.11 -31.72 -13.60
CA ALA A 581 3.28 -30.67 -13.00
C ALA A 581 3.76 -29.27 -13.38
N TRP A 582 5.07 -29.04 -13.43
CA TRP A 582 5.66 -27.77 -13.87
C TRP A 582 5.34 -27.47 -15.34
N SER A 583 5.39 -28.49 -16.22
CA SER A 583 4.99 -28.36 -17.63
C SER A 583 3.51 -28.00 -17.76
N LEU A 584 2.63 -28.67 -17.04
CA LEU A 584 1.20 -28.37 -17.00
C LEU A 584 0.90 -26.94 -16.58
N LEU A 585 1.62 -26.41 -15.58
CA LEU A 585 1.52 -25.00 -15.18
C LEU A 585 1.97 -24.04 -16.29
N GLY A 586 2.99 -24.41 -17.05
CA GLY A 586 3.46 -23.65 -18.20
C GLY A 586 2.38 -23.54 -19.29
N ASP A 587 1.73 -24.66 -19.60
CA ASP A 587 0.65 -24.73 -20.58
C ASP A 587 -0.58 -23.92 -20.11
N LEU A 588 -0.95 -24.06 -18.86
CA LEU A 588 -2.05 -23.32 -18.24
C LEU A 588 -1.80 -21.81 -18.31
N ARG A 589 -0.60 -21.37 -17.95
CA ARG A 589 -0.22 -19.95 -18.05
C ARG A 589 -0.28 -19.44 -19.49
N ALA A 590 0.25 -20.21 -20.43
CA ALA A 590 0.22 -19.85 -21.84
C ALA A 590 -1.22 -19.72 -22.37
N ALA A 591 -2.08 -20.68 -22.04
CA ALA A 591 -3.50 -20.66 -22.40
C ALA A 591 -4.23 -19.46 -21.79
N LEU A 592 -3.96 -19.13 -20.53
CA LEU A 592 -4.55 -17.97 -19.85
C LEU A 592 -4.11 -16.64 -20.49
N LEU A 593 -2.81 -16.50 -20.81
CA LEU A 593 -2.29 -15.28 -21.43
C LEU A 593 -2.85 -15.00 -22.82
N LEU A 594 -3.33 -16.03 -23.52
CA LEU A 594 -4.04 -15.86 -24.79
C LEU A 594 -5.47 -15.32 -24.60
N CYS A 595 -6.00 -15.35 -23.38
CA CYS A 595 -7.38 -14.98 -23.08
C CYS A 595 -7.51 -13.60 -22.40
N ILE A 596 -6.42 -13.03 -21.91
CA ILE A 596 -6.37 -11.75 -21.17
C ILE A 596 -5.51 -10.72 -21.90
#